data_60d7fa4846dde1bc92f70d0e3d36a408
#
_entry.id   60d7fa4846dde1bc92f70d0e3d36a408
#
_cell.length_a   1.000
_cell.length_b   1.000
_cell.length_c   1.000
_cell.angle_alpha   90.00
_cell.angle_beta   90.00
_cell.angle_gamma   90.00
#
_symmetry.space_group_name_H-M   'P 1'
#
loop_
_entity.id
_entity.type
_entity.pdbx_description
1 polymer ?
#
loop_
_entity_poly.entity_id
_entity_poly.type
_entity_poly.pdbx_seq_one_letter_code
_entity_poly.pdbx_strand_id
1 'polypeptide(L)'
;MISAPAGGQVLIGMLFGGAVASETFNIGFEIGMNLSNVDGLNGASRARGSLVGLFASWRFSEHYHLFTAVLPLSNKGAKDADPIPLNDPTLDPLVATGTMARDLSYLDIPVLLQLAQRRDGGFRIGAGPQIGILLSAKDRYAGVTPEGTQAVIENDIEDAVQRFDAGVAFDAEYRFAAVPLAIGLRYYYGLTDAMRGSGPALHNHVLSGSGRITLGASRPKSPEPKK
;
A
#
# COMPACT_ATOMS: atom_id res chain seq x y z
N MET A 1 -11.18 3.90 37.09
CA MET A 1 -9.81 4.00 36.58
C MET A 1 -9.44 2.65 36.00
N ILE A 2 -9.43 2.50 34.68
CA ILE A 2 -9.02 1.28 34.02
C ILE A 2 -7.55 1.47 33.69
N SER A 3 -6.69 0.74 34.40
CA SER A 3 -5.25 0.67 34.15
C SER A 3 -5.04 -0.13 32.87
N ALA A 4 -4.51 0.48 31.83
CA ALA A 4 -4.12 -0.23 30.60
C ALA A 4 -2.94 -1.19 30.91
N PRO A 5 -2.91 -2.40 30.31
CA PRO A 5 -1.89 -3.38 30.62
C PRO A 5 -0.51 -2.91 30.13
N ALA A 6 0.43 -2.82 31.07
CA ALA A 6 1.84 -2.47 30.83
C ALA A 6 2.61 -3.51 29.96
N GLY A 7 2.00 -4.66 29.67
CA GLY A 7 2.65 -5.77 28.97
C GLY A 7 3.03 -5.52 27.50
N GLY A 8 2.24 -4.72 26.77
CA GLY A 8 2.52 -4.43 25.36
C GLY A 8 3.74 -3.53 25.14
N GLN A 9 3.99 -2.61 26.07
CA GLN A 9 5.14 -1.70 25.97
C GLN A 9 6.48 -2.42 26.27
N VAL A 10 6.47 -3.42 27.15
CA VAL A 10 7.65 -4.21 27.47
C VAL A 10 8.07 -5.11 26.31
N LEU A 11 7.10 -5.73 25.61
CA LEU A 11 7.37 -6.58 24.44
C LEU A 11 7.96 -5.79 23.27
N ILE A 12 7.44 -4.59 22.98
CA ILE A 12 7.94 -3.71 21.93
C ILE A 12 9.34 -3.19 22.29
N GLY A 13 9.58 -2.84 23.56
CA GLY A 13 10.90 -2.43 24.04
C GLY A 13 11.95 -3.56 23.98
N MET A 14 11.54 -4.82 24.18
CA MET A 14 12.43 -5.99 24.04
C MET A 14 12.76 -6.33 22.58
N LEU A 15 11.82 -6.15 21.65
CA LEU A 15 12.00 -6.46 20.23
C LEU A 15 12.85 -5.42 19.49
N PHE A 16 12.81 -4.16 19.89
CA PHE A 16 13.45 -3.07 19.17
C PHE A 16 14.52 -2.28 19.97
N GLY A 17 14.82 -2.71 21.20
CA GLY A 17 15.74 -1.99 22.09
C GLY A 17 15.25 -0.61 22.49
N GLY A 18 15.89 0.06 23.43
CA GLY A 18 15.44 1.35 23.97
C GLY A 18 15.37 2.56 23.02
N ALA A 19 15.40 2.34 21.69
CA ALA A 19 15.31 3.36 20.64
C ALA A 19 13.91 3.52 20.03
N VAL A 20 12.87 2.92 20.57
CA VAL A 20 11.56 2.70 19.92
C VAL A 20 10.73 3.97 19.68
N ALA A 21 10.95 5.04 20.41
CA ALA A 21 10.44 6.38 20.05
C ALA A 21 11.29 7.44 20.74
N SER A 22 11.97 8.23 19.93
CA SER A 22 12.58 9.49 20.37
C SER A 22 11.73 10.65 19.86
N GLU A 23 11.99 11.87 20.33
CA GLU A 23 11.32 13.06 19.78
C GLU A 23 11.54 13.24 18.26
N THR A 24 12.57 12.58 17.71
CA THR A 24 12.96 12.68 16.29
C THR A 24 12.63 11.43 15.48
N PHE A 25 12.45 10.27 16.11
CA PHE A 25 12.19 9.00 15.42
C PHE A 25 10.90 8.36 15.90
N ASN A 26 10.02 8.00 14.98
CA ASN A 26 8.74 7.36 15.26
C ASN A 26 8.60 6.12 14.40
N ILE A 27 8.05 5.06 14.97
CA ILE A 27 7.60 3.86 14.26
C ILE A 27 6.13 3.61 14.54
N GLY A 28 5.48 2.86 13.67
CA GLY A 28 4.07 2.55 13.86
C GLY A 28 3.52 1.58 12.84
N PHE A 29 2.22 1.36 12.92
CA PHE A 29 1.45 0.55 11.99
C PHE A 29 0.74 1.43 10.98
N GLU A 30 0.71 0.99 9.72
CA GLU A 30 -0.09 1.55 8.64
C GLU A 30 -1.09 0.50 8.17
N ILE A 31 -2.38 0.84 8.19
CA ILE A 31 -3.48 -0.02 7.74
C ILE A 31 -4.38 0.79 6.84
N GLY A 32 -4.74 0.26 5.69
CA GLY A 32 -5.52 1.00 4.71
C GLY A 32 -6.08 0.17 3.58
N MET A 33 -6.52 0.88 2.57
CA MET A 33 -7.08 0.32 1.34
C MET A 33 -6.43 0.97 0.13
N ASN A 34 -6.26 0.16 -0.91
CA ASN A 34 -5.81 0.59 -2.23
C ASN A 34 -7.01 0.65 -3.20
N LEU A 35 -7.02 1.68 -4.03
CA LEU A 35 -7.79 1.75 -5.27
C LEU A 35 -6.77 1.78 -6.40
N SER A 36 -6.62 0.68 -7.08
CA SER A 36 -5.59 0.50 -8.11
C SER A 36 -6.18 0.33 -9.49
N ASN A 37 -5.40 0.68 -10.49
CA ASN A 37 -5.63 0.37 -11.89
C ASN A 37 -4.32 -0.05 -12.53
N VAL A 38 -4.40 -0.88 -13.54
CA VAL A 38 -3.29 -1.24 -14.41
C VAL A 38 -3.53 -0.54 -15.73
N ASP A 39 -2.79 0.54 -15.97
CA ASP A 39 -2.91 1.31 -17.19
C ASP A 39 -2.36 0.51 -18.40
N GLY A 40 -3.03 0.60 -19.53
CA GLY A 40 -2.74 -0.22 -20.72
C GLY A 40 -3.52 -1.54 -20.79
N LEU A 41 -4.27 -1.94 -19.74
CA LEU A 41 -5.15 -3.10 -19.77
C LEU A 41 -6.54 -2.70 -20.25
N ASN A 42 -6.96 -3.22 -21.41
CA ASN A 42 -8.24 -2.85 -22.06
C ASN A 42 -9.45 -3.20 -21.20
N GLY A 43 -10.47 -2.33 -21.21
CA GLY A 43 -11.71 -2.54 -20.46
C GLY A 43 -11.56 -2.41 -18.95
N ALA A 44 -10.35 -2.34 -18.42
CA ALA A 44 -10.07 -2.39 -17.00
C ALA A 44 -10.72 -1.27 -16.20
N SER A 45 -11.28 -1.63 -15.07
CA SER A 45 -11.76 -0.72 -14.03
C SER A 45 -10.92 -0.87 -12.75
N ARG A 46 -11.09 0.09 -11.82
CA ARG A 46 -10.30 0.11 -10.58
C ARG A 46 -10.64 -1.07 -9.66
N ALA A 47 -9.61 -1.77 -9.22
CA ALA A 47 -9.72 -2.79 -8.19
C ALA A 47 -9.52 -2.19 -6.78
N ARG A 48 -10.12 -2.85 -5.78
CA ARG A 48 -9.91 -2.54 -4.37
C ARG A 48 -8.97 -3.57 -3.78
N GLY A 49 -7.99 -3.10 -3.00
CA GLY A 49 -7.03 -3.95 -2.30
C GLY A 49 -6.82 -3.52 -0.87
N SER A 50 -6.13 -4.34 -0.10
CA SER A 50 -5.72 -4.06 1.27
C SER A 50 -4.31 -3.50 1.30
N LEU A 51 -4.02 -2.72 2.35
CA LEU A 51 -2.69 -2.19 2.65
C LEU A 51 -2.44 -2.37 4.14
N VAL A 52 -1.40 -3.12 4.50
CA VAL A 52 -0.99 -3.32 5.90
C VAL A 52 0.52 -3.40 6.00
N GLY A 53 1.08 -2.74 7.01
CA GLY A 53 2.50 -2.84 7.32
C GLY A 53 2.96 -1.95 8.45
N LEU A 54 4.26 -1.72 8.48
CA LEU A 54 4.95 -0.90 9.46
C LEU A 54 5.53 0.33 8.78
N PHE A 55 5.52 1.46 9.46
CA PHE A 55 6.21 2.66 9.01
C PHE A 55 7.24 3.13 10.02
N ALA A 56 8.23 3.87 9.53
CA ALA A 56 9.16 4.66 10.30
C ALA A 56 9.20 6.09 9.77
N SER A 57 9.29 7.06 10.65
CA SER A 57 9.43 8.48 10.31
C SER A 57 10.52 9.11 11.14
N TRP A 58 11.51 9.68 10.50
CA TRP A 58 12.63 10.38 11.12
C TRP A 58 12.54 11.88 10.83
N ARG A 59 12.41 12.69 11.88
CA ARG A 59 12.46 14.15 11.81
C ARG A 59 13.89 14.64 11.92
N PHE A 60 14.42 15.26 10.88
CA PHE A 60 15.76 15.83 10.89
C PHE A 60 15.79 17.37 10.94
N SER A 61 14.62 18.00 10.79
CA SER A 61 14.45 19.43 11.08
C SER A 61 13.04 19.72 11.60
N GLU A 62 12.69 20.97 11.89
CA GLU A 62 11.34 21.34 12.37
C GLU A 62 10.24 21.01 11.37
N HIS A 63 10.55 21.06 10.07
CA HIS A 63 9.57 20.90 9.02
C HIS A 63 9.82 19.66 8.14
N TYR A 64 11.03 19.09 8.17
CA TYR A 64 11.38 17.99 7.26
C TYR A 64 11.45 16.65 7.97
N HIS A 65 10.81 15.65 7.36
CA HIS A 65 10.81 14.27 7.81
C HIS A 65 11.20 13.34 6.66
N LEU A 66 11.93 12.30 6.97
CA LEU A 66 12.07 11.13 6.11
C LEU A 66 11.05 10.09 6.57
N PHE A 67 10.16 9.71 5.70
CA PHE A 67 9.17 8.66 5.94
C PHE A 67 9.50 7.44 5.09
N THR A 68 9.43 6.26 5.70
CA THR A 68 9.49 4.98 4.97
C THR A 68 8.49 4.02 5.58
N ALA A 69 8.08 3.03 4.79
CA ALA A 69 7.25 1.94 5.28
C ALA A 69 7.69 0.62 4.64
N VAL A 70 7.35 -0.47 5.31
CA VAL A 70 7.44 -1.83 4.77
C VAL A 70 6.02 -2.38 4.81
N LEU A 71 5.41 -2.55 3.64
CA LEU A 71 4.00 -2.88 3.45
C LEU A 71 3.90 -4.27 2.80
N PRO A 72 4.06 -5.37 3.59
CA PRO A 72 4.06 -6.73 3.06
C PRO A 72 2.71 -7.18 2.52
N LEU A 73 1.64 -6.48 2.86
CA LEU A 73 0.33 -6.66 2.29
C LEU A 73 -0.07 -5.37 1.56
N SER A 74 0.23 -5.32 0.27
CA SER A 74 -0.19 -4.25 -0.63
C SER A 74 -0.80 -4.88 -1.88
N ASN A 75 -2.13 -5.09 -1.84
CA ASN A 75 -2.85 -5.67 -2.95
C ASN A 75 -3.25 -4.58 -3.94
N LYS A 76 -2.93 -4.84 -5.20
CA LYS A 76 -3.17 -3.98 -6.36
C LYS A 76 -3.82 -4.80 -7.47
N GLY A 77 -4.17 -4.16 -8.57
CA GLY A 77 -4.64 -4.84 -9.78
C GLY A 77 -5.68 -4.04 -10.53
N ALA A 78 -6.44 -4.76 -11.33
CA ALA A 78 -7.54 -4.23 -12.12
C ALA A 78 -8.68 -5.26 -12.17
N LYS A 79 -9.90 -4.81 -12.44
CA LYS A 79 -11.07 -5.68 -12.62
C LYS A 79 -11.82 -5.30 -13.88
N ASP A 80 -12.78 -6.14 -14.26
CA ASP A 80 -13.66 -5.95 -15.42
C ASP A 80 -12.88 -5.74 -16.75
N ALA A 81 -11.62 -6.21 -16.83
CA ALA A 81 -10.81 -6.11 -18.02
C ALA A 81 -11.29 -7.10 -19.11
N ASP A 82 -10.95 -6.77 -20.35
CA ASP A 82 -11.15 -7.70 -21.46
C ASP A 82 -10.30 -8.96 -21.26
N PRO A 83 -10.85 -10.16 -21.48
CA PRO A 83 -10.14 -11.40 -21.30
C PRO A 83 -8.91 -11.49 -22.21
N ILE A 84 -7.80 -11.95 -21.65
CA ILE A 84 -6.58 -12.28 -22.42
C ILE A 84 -6.62 -13.78 -22.69
N PRO A 85 -6.38 -14.24 -23.96
CA PRO A 85 -6.34 -15.67 -24.28
C PRO A 85 -5.34 -16.43 -23.40
N LEU A 86 -5.77 -17.58 -22.88
CA LEU A 86 -4.96 -18.48 -22.07
C LEU A 86 -4.03 -19.35 -22.92
N ASN A 87 -4.20 -19.33 -24.26
CA ASN A 87 -3.57 -20.22 -25.25
C ASN A 87 -3.92 -21.69 -24.99
N ASP A 88 -5.10 -21.96 -24.44
CA ASP A 88 -5.67 -23.30 -24.25
C ASP A 88 -6.96 -23.40 -25.06
N PRO A 89 -7.02 -24.26 -26.10
CA PRO A 89 -8.20 -24.39 -26.95
C PRO A 89 -9.47 -24.83 -26.23
N THR A 90 -9.34 -25.41 -25.02
CA THR A 90 -10.47 -25.87 -24.22
C THR A 90 -11.00 -24.75 -23.32
N LEU A 91 -10.11 -23.88 -22.83
CA LEU A 91 -10.45 -22.83 -21.87
C LEU A 91 -10.75 -21.50 -22.54
N ASP A 92 -10.07 -21.18 -23.65
CA ASP A 92 -10.26 -19.90 -24.36
C ASP A 92 -11.72 -19.62 -24.75
N PRO A 93 -12.51 -20.58 -25.25
CA PRO A 93 -13.92 -20.34 -25.55
C PRO A 93 -14.76 -20.01 -24.30
N LEU A 94 -14.39 -20.52 -23.13
CA LEU A 94 -15.11 -20.29 -21.87
C LEU A 94 -14.86 -18.88 -21.32
N VAL A 95 -13.70 -18.30 -21.59
CA VAL A 95 -13.32 -16.98 -21.07
C VAL A 95 -13.57 -15.85 -22.08
N ALA A 96 -13.66 -16.15 -23.37
CA ALA A 96 -13.75 -15.17 -24.44
C ALA A 96 -14.92 -14.17 -24.31
N THR A 97 -16.02 -14.55 -23.68
CA THR A 97 -17.22 -13.71 -23.48
C THR A 97 -17.33 -13.16 -22.05
N GLY A 98 -16.34 -13.43 -21.20
CA GLY A 98 -16.34 -13.05 -19.79
C GLY A 98 -15.62 -11.75 -19.50
N THR A 99 -15.26 -11.58 -18.24
CA THR A 99 -14.38 -10.51 -17.75
C THR A 99 -13.19 -11.11 -17.03
N MET A 100 -12.11 -10.35 -16.99
CA MET A 100 -10.88 -10.71 -16.27
C MET A 100 -10.63 -9.72 -15.13
N ALA A 101 -10.21 -10.24 -13.99
CA ALA A 101 -9.63 -9.46 -12.91
C ALA A 101 -8.17 -9.88 -12.73
N ARG A 102 -7.28 -8.89 -12.59
CA ARG A 102 -5.86 -9.11 -12.28
C ARG A 102 -5.62 -8.75 -10.83
N ASP A 103 -5.17 -9.72 -10.06
CA ASP A 103 -4.84 -9.58 -8.64
C ASP A 103 -3.32 -9.66 -8.47
N LEU A 104 -2.72 -8.57 -7.99
CA LEU A 104 -1.29 -8.45 -7.73
C LEU A 104 -1.06 -8.18 -6.26
N SER A 105 -0.19 -8.95 -5.62
CA SER A 105 0.24 -8.72 -4.25
C SER A 105 1.71 -8.31 -4.23
N TYR A 106 2.00 -7.20 -3.55
CA TYR A 106 3.35 -6.64 -3.47
C TYR A 106 3.78 -6.42 -2.02
N LEU A 107 5.09 -6.53 -1.80
CA LEU A 107 5.77 -5.87 -0.70
C LEU A 107 6.19 -4.47 -1.19
N ASP A 108 5.49 -3.43 -0.74
CA ASP A 108 5.81 -2.05 -1.12
C ASP A 108 6.70 -1.36 -0.08
N ILE A 109 7.69 -0.60 -0.57
CA ILE A 109 8.63 0.15 0.23
C ILE A 109 8.71 1.60 -0.31
N PRO A 110 7.85 2.51 0.17
CA PRO A 110 7.98 3.93 -0.10
C PRO A 110 9.11 4.56 0.75
N VAL A 111 9.86 5.49 0.15
CA VAL A 111 10.83 6.34 0.84
C VAL A 111 10.53 7.79 0.45
N LEU A 112 9.96 8.56 1.37
CA LEU A 112 9.38 9.86 1.07
C LEU A 112 10.05 10.96 1.89
N LEU A 113 10.39 12.06 1.25
CA LEU A 113 10.70 13.31 1.92
C LEU A 113 9.38 14.04 2.17
N GLN A 114 9.06 14.27 3.45
CA GLN A 114 7.83 14.94 3.86
C GLN A 114 8.14 16.34 4.41
N LEU A 115 7.30 17.31 4.05
CA LEU A 115 7.26 18.67 4.60
C LEU A 115 6.06 18.77 5.56
N ALA A 116 6.32 19.10 6.82
CA ALA A 116 5.31 19.27 7.86
C ALA A 116 4.97 20.75 8.07
N GLN A 117 3.68 21.05 8.16
CA GLN A 117 3.20 22.39 8.47
C GLN A 117 3.55 22.81 9.92
N ARG A 118 3.50 21.84 10.85
CA ARG A 118 3.76 22.05 12.28
C ARG A 118 4.59 20.91 12.85
N ARG A 119 5.30 21.20 13.95
CA ARG A 119 6.12 20.21 14.65
C ARG A 119 5.33 19.03 15.19
N ASP A 120 4.22 19.28 15.89
CA ASP A 120 3.53 18.30 16.73
C ASP A 120 2.13 17.94 16.23
N GLY A 121 1.89 18.01 14.92
CA GLY A 121 0.61 17.68 14.31
C GLY A 121 0.32 18.50 13.05
N GLY A 122 -0.88 18.35 12.50
CA GLY A 122 -1.31 19.06 11.29
C GLY A 122 -0.93 18.34 10.00
N PHE A 123 -0.97 19.06 8.91
CA PHE A 123 -0.73 18.52 7.58
C PHE A 123 0.74 18.28 7.32
N ARG A 124 1.01 17.19 6.59
CA ARG A 124 2.28 16.85 5.97
C ARG A 124 2.03 16.48 4.52
N ILE A 125 2.89 16.92 3.65
CA ILE A 125 2.92 16.49 2.25
C ILE A 125 4.29 15.95 1.95
N GLY A 126 4.38 14.94 1.10
CA GLY A 126 5.65 14.32 0.78
C GLY A 126 5.65 13.70 -0.59
N ALA A 127 6.84 13.47 -1.10
CA ALA A 127 7.05 12.74 -2.33
C ALA A 127 8.37 11.97 -2.27
N GLY A 128 8.48 10.93 -3.09
CA GLY A 128 9.72 10.18 -3.22
C GLY A 128 9.52 8.86 -3.97
N PRO A 129 10.60 8.09 -4.11
CA PRO A 129 10.53 6.79 -4.77
C PRO A 129 9.74 5.77 -3.94
N GLN A 130 9.11 4.85 -4.64
CA GLN A 130 8.54 3.62 -4.08
C GLN A 130 8.96 2.45 -4.93
N ILE A 131 9.34 1.36 -4.26
CA ILE A 131 9.67 0.09 -4.89
C ILE A 131 8.68 -0.95 -4.39
N GLY A 132 8.14 -1.74 -5.31
CA GLY A 132 7.32 -2.91 -5.05
C GLY A 132 8.07 -4.18 -5.42
N ILE A 133 7.99 -5.21 -4.57
CA ILE A 133 8.49 -6.55 -4.86
C ILE A 133 7.28 -7.46 -4.97
N LEU A 134 7.10 -8.09 -6.13
CA LEU A 134 5.98 -8.99 -6.39
C LEU A 134 6.05 -10.21 -5.46
N LEU A 135 4.94 -10.50 -4.80
CA LEU A 135 4.75 -11.68 -3.96
C LEU A 135 3.83 -12.71 -4.61
N SER A 136 2.82 -12.25 -5.38
CA SER A 136 1.88 -13.11 -6.09
C SER A 136 1.21 -12.33 -7.23
N ALA A 137 0.92 -13.01 -8.33
CA ALA A 137 0.20 -12.45 -9.47
C ALA A 137 -0.76 -13.50 -10.05
N LYS A 138 -2.04 -13.15 -10.13
CA LYS A 138 -3.09 -14.04 -10.64
C LYS A 138 -4.05 -13.28 -11.53
N ASP A 139 -4.42 -13.91 -12.63
CA ASP A 139 -5.58 -13.51 -13.43
C ASP A 139 -6.76 -14.41 -13.10
N ARG A 140 -7.89 -13.80 -12.78
CA ARG A 140 -9.15 -14.48 -12.51
C ARG A 140 -10.13 -14.15 -13.61
N TYR A 141 -10.56 -15.18 -14.31
CA TYR A 141 -11.53 -15.10 -15.41
C TYR A 141 -12.90 -15.50 -14.89
N ALA A 142 -13.91 -14.68 -15.15
CA ALA A 142 -15.30 -15.01 -14.89
C ALA A 142 -16.04 -15.08 -16.21
N GLY A 143 -16.59 -16.22 -16.55
CA GLY A 143 -17.31 -16.46 -17.80
C GLY A 143 -18.52 -17.35 -17.58
N VAL A 144 -19.23 -17.64 -18.66
CA VAL A 144 -20.41 -18.53 -18.67
C VAL A 144 -20.13 -19.65 -19.66
N THR A 145 -20.28 -20.90 -19.19
CA THR A 145 -20.15 -22.07 -20.06
C THR A 145 -21.28 -22.11 -21.10
N PRO A 146 -21.13 -22.87 -22.20
CA PRO A 146 -22.21 -23.04 -23.18
C PRO A 146 -23.53 -23.55 -22.56
N GLU A 147 -23.48 -24.28 -21.44
CA GLU A 147 -24.64 -24.78 -20.70
C GLU A 147 -25.26 -23.73 -19.76
N GLY A 148 -24.72 -22.47 -19.74
CA GLY A 148 -25.22 -21.39 -18.91
C GLY A 148 -24.73 -21.38 -17.47
N THR A 149 -23.74 -22.21 -17.12
CA THR A 149 -23.16 -22.25 -15.77
C THR A 149 -22.04 -21.21 -15.62
N GLN A 150 -22.01 -20.49 -14.51
CA GLN A 150 -20.89 -19.60 -14.21
C GLN A 150 -19.61 -20.39 -13.96
N ALA A 151 -18.54 -20.04 -14.66
CA ALA A 151 -17.22 -20.62 -14.50
C ALA A 151 -16.26 -19.53 -14.03
N VAL A 152 -15.41 -19.86 -13.04
CA VAL A 152 -14.29 -19.00 -12.60
C VAL A 152 -13.02 -19.80 -12.80
N ILE A 153 -12.08 -19.23 -13.57
CA ILE A 153 -10.77 -19.84 -13.84
C ILE A 153 -9.72 -18.91 -13.24
N GLU A 154 -8.85 -19.46 -12.39
CA GLU A 154 -7.66 -18.74 -11.88
C GLU A 154 -6.43 -19.22 -12.65
N ASN A 155 -5.64 -18.27 -13.15
CA ASN A 155 -4.39 -18.50 -13.82
C ASN A 155 -3.27 -17.78 -13.07
N ASP A 156 -2.23 -18.52 -12.68
CA ASP A 156 -1.02 -17.95 -12.10
C ASP A 156 -0.18 -17.31 -13.23
N ILE A 157 0.17 -16.05 -13.03
CA ILE A 157 0.91 -15.25 -14.01
C ILE A 157 2.20 -14.65 -13.42
N GLU A 158 2.71 -15.19 -12.30
CA GLU A 158 3.93 -14.66 -11.65
C GLU A 158 5.12 -14.61 -12.60
N ASP A 159 5.28 -15.61 -13.47
CA ASP A 159 6.35 -15.66 -14.45
C ASP A 159 6.21 -14.63 -15.58
N ALA A 160 4.98 -14.14 -15.82
CA ALA A 160 4.70 -13.13 -16.84
C ALA A 160 4.78 -11.69 -16.27
N VAL A 161 4.77 -11.52 -14.95
CA VAL A 161 4.83 -10.22 -14.29
C VAL A 161 6.27 -9.90 -13.88
N GLN A 162 6.65 -8.62 -13.96
CA GLN A 162 7.95 -8.16 -13.46
C GLN A 162 8.00 -8.28 -11.94
N ARG A 163 9.13 -8.80 -11.44
CA ARG A 163 9.34 -8.97 -9.99
C ARG A 163 9.45 -7.64 -9.25
N PHE A 164 9.95 -6.61 -9.91
CA PHE A 164 10.15 -5.29 -9.35
C PHE A 164 9.26 -4.28 -10.06
N ASP A 165 8.53 -3.50 -9.28
CA ASP A 165 7.73 -2.35 -9.69
C ASP A 165 8.33 -1.10 -9.04
N ALA A 166 8.72 -0.11 -9.83
CA ALA A 166 9.32 1.11 -9.32
C ALA A 166 8.60 2.34 -9.88
N GLY A 167 8.44 3.34 -9.03
CA GLY A 167 7.76 4.56 -9.41
C GLY A 167 7.93 5.67 -8.38
N VAL A 168 7.08 6.67 -8.49
CA VAL A 168 7.05 7.84 -7.60
C VAL A 168 5.76 7.81 -6.79
N ALA A 169 5.88 8.05 -5.48
CA ALA A 169 4.75 8.18 -4.58
C ALA A 169 4.64 9.63 -4.08
N PHE A 170 3.41 10.13 -4.04
CA PHE A 170 3.01 11.39 -3.44
C PHE A 170 2.12 11.09 -2.24
N ASP A 171 2.39 11.73 -1.09
CA ASP A 171 1.72 11.45 0.17
C ASP A 171 1.21 12.74 0.80
N ALA A 172 -0.01 12.70 1.32
CA ALA A 172 -0.58 13.74 2.16
C ALA A 172 -1.07 13.10 3.45
N GLU A 173 -0.64 13.62 4.57
CA GLU A 173 -0.97 13.09 5.89
C GLU A 173 -1.54 14.20 6.76
N TYR A 174 -2.57 13.89 7.54
CA TYR A 174 -3.00 14.71 8.66
C TYR A 174 -2.76 13.96 9.97
N ARG A 175 -1.89 14.51 10.82
CA ARG A 175 -1.54 13.96 12.13
C ARG A 175 -2.31 14.68 13.22
N PHE A 176 -3.00 13.92 14.06
CA PHE A 176 -3.72 14.47 15.21
C PHE A 176 -2.75 14.75 16.35
N ALA A 177 -2.78 15.96 16.90
CA ALA A 177 -1.89 16.34 18.01
C ALA A 177 -2.24 15.64 19.34
N ALA A 178 -3.52 15.32 19.57
CA ALA A 178 -4.01 14.77 20.83
C ALA A 178 -3.87 13.24 20.95
N VAL A 179 -3.70 12.54 19.83
CA VAL A 179 -3.66 11.07 19.77
C VAL A 179 -2.57 10.60 18.82
N PRO A 180 -1.99 9.41 19.02
CA PRO A 180 -0.93 8.88 18.17
C PRO A 180 -1.47 8.35 16.84
N LEU A 181 -2.38 9.09 16.22
CA LEU A 181 -3.07 8.72 14.99
C LEU A 181 -2.78 9.74 13.89
N ALA A 182 -2.64 9.26 12.67
CA ALA A 182 -2.67 10.06 11.46
C ALA A 182 -3.54 9.39 10.40
N ILE A 183 -4.10 10.20 9.50
CA ILE A 183 -4.79 9.73 8.30
C ILE A 183 -3.95 10.13 7.11
N GLY A 184 -3.65 9.18 6.24
CA GLY A 184 -2.81 9.37 5.05
C GLY A 184 -3.58 9.08 3.77
N LEU A 185 -3.24 9.83 2.73
CA LEU A 185 -3.62 9.60 1.35
C LEU A 185 -2.34 9.55 0.53
N ARG A 186 -2.10 8.44 -0.18
CA ARG A 186 -0.92 8.25 -1.02
C ARG A 186 -1.33 7.93 -2.43
N TYR A 187 -0.70 8.57 -3.40
CA TYR A 187 -0.82 8.22 -4.82
C TYR A 187 0.52 7.69 -5.32
N TYR A 188 0.51 6.48 -5.86
CA TYR A 188 1.66 5.85 -6.51
C TYR A 188 1.47 5.87 -8.01
N TYR A 189 2.49 6.34 -8.71
CA TYR A 189 2.62 6.34 -10.17
C TYR A 189 3.76 5.40 -10.57
N GLY A 190 3.42 4.23 -11.11
CA GLY A 190 4.38 3.24 -11.60
C GLY A 190 5.07 3.74 -12.86
N LEU A 191 6.38 3.64 -12.89
CA LEU A 191 7.23 4.01 -14.02
C LEU A 191 7.76 2.80 -14.78
N THR A 192 7.81 1.64 -14.13
CA THR A 192 8.24 0.39 -14.74
C THR A 192 7.07 -0.34 -15.38
N ASP A 193 7.37 -1.09 -16.44
CA ASP A 193 6.40 -2.02 -17.02
C ASP A 193 6.12 -3.15 -16.02
N ALA A 194 4.85 -3.41 -15.74
CA ALA A 194 4.42 -4.48 -14.85
C ALA A 194 4.55 -5.88 -15.48
N MET A 195 4.62 -5.96 -16.81
CA MET A 195 4.68 -7.24 -17.52
C MET A 195 6.07 -7.51 -18.11
N ARG A 196 6.42 -8.79 -18.22
CA ARG A 196 7.58 -9.25 -18.99
C ARG A 196 7.16 -9.48 -20.43
N GLY A 197 8.01 -9.10 -21.36
CA GLY A 197 7.79 -9.38 -22.79
C GLY A 197 7.66 -8.13 -23.65
N SER A 198 7.29 -8.31 -24.91
CA SER A 198 7.22 -7.27 -25.94
C SER A 198 5.81 -6.73 -26.20
N GLY A 199 4.90 -6.91 -25.25
CA GLY A 199 3.53 -6.35 -25.29
C GLY A 199 3.50 -4.84 -25.01
N PRO A 200 2.32 -4.21 -25.04
CA PRO A 200 2.16 -2.83 -24.58
C PRO A 200 2.55 -2.73 -23.10
N ALA A 201 3.26 -1.65 -22.76
CA ALA A 201 3.68 -1.42 -21.37
C ALA A 201 2.45 -1.23 -20.46
N LEU A 202 2.46 -1.94 -19.35
CA LEU A 202 1.42 -1.85 -18.32
C LEU A 202 1.99 -1.19 -17.06
N HIS A 203 1.33 -0.15 -16.59
CA HIS A 203 1.79 0.60 -15.42
C HIS A 203 0.79 0.54 -14.27
N ASN A 204 1.29 0.34 -13.05
CA ASN A 204 0.47 0.35 -11.85
C ASN A 204 0.19 1.78 -11.39
N HIS A 205 -1.07 2.12 -11.20
CA HIS A 205 -1.51 3.36 -10.58
C HIS A 205 -2.34 3.06 -9.35
N VAL A 206 -1.94 3.57 -8.19
CA VAL A 206 -2.58 3.23 -6.93
C VAL A 206 -2.87 4.48 -6.12
N LEU A 207 -4.12 4.65 -5.71
CA LEU A 207 -4.54 5.60 -4.69
C LEU A 207 -4.81 4.84 -3.39
N SER A 208 -4.04 5.12 -2.34
CA SER A 208 -4.16 4.48 -1.03
C SER A 208 -4.70 5.45 0.00
N GLY A 209 -5.70 5.01 0.78
CA GLY A 209 -6.14 5.70 1.99
C GLY A 209 -5.77 4.87 3.21
N SER A 210 -5.10 5.45 4.21
CA SER A 210 -4.60 4.71 5.36
C SER A 210 -4.76 5.44 6.70
N GLY A 211 -4.91 4.65 7.78
CA GLY A 211 -4.70 5.05 9.15
C GLY A 211 -3.29 4.65 9.60
N ARG A 212 -2.58 5.57 10.26
CA ARG A 212 -1.23 5.35 10.78
C ARG A 212 -1.23 5.55 12.29
N ILE A 213 -0.86 4.51 13.04
CA ILE A 213 -0.81 4.52 14.51
C ILE A 213 0.64 4.51 14.93
N THR A 214 1.11 5.59 15.58
CA THR A 214 2.48 5.69 16.10
C THR A 214 2.61 4.93 17.40
N LEU A 215 3.63 4.09 17.52
CA LEU A 215 3.96 3.34 18.73
C LEU A 215 4.85 4.18 19.65
N GLY A 216 4.63 4.09 20.96
CA GLY A 216 5.49 4.71 21.97
C GLY A 216 5.48 6.26 21.97
N ALA A 217 4.52 6.90 21.30
CA ALA A 217 4.38 8.35 21.38
C ALA A 217 4.11 8.77 22.84
N SER A 218 5.10 9.40 23.45
CA SER A 218 4.93 10.02 24.76
C SER A 218 3.80 11.06 24.66
N ARG A 219 2.83 11.00 25.57
CA ARG A 219 1.79 12.03 25.65
C ARG A 219 2.49 13.39 25.75
N PRO A 220 2.02 14.43 25.04
CA PRO A 220 2.48 15.79 25.30
C PRO A 220 2.36 16.05 26.81
N LYS A 221 3.45 16.47 27.43
CA LYS A 221 3.36 16.95 28.82
C LYS A 221 2.34 18.09 28.82
N SER A 222 1.28 17.93 29.62
CA SER A 222 0.38 19.03 29.90
C SER A 222 1.21 20.22 30.34
N PRO A 223 0.94 21.44 29.84
CA PRO A 223 1.65 22.62 30.30
C PRO A 223 1.51 22.69 31.82
N GLU A 224 2.63 22.72 32.54
CA GLU A 224 2.62 22.97 33.98
C GLU A 224 1.89 24.28 34.24
N PRO A 225 0.95 24.34 35.18
CA PRO A 225 0.30 25.57 35.53
C PRO A 225 1.40 26.54 36.01
N LYS A 226 1.56 27.66 35.31
CA LYS A 226 2.46 28.73 35.75
C LYS A 226 2.00 29.15 37.16
N LYS A 227 2.87 28.95 38.13
CA LYS A 227 2.71 29.51 39.49
C LYS A 227 2.88 31.01 39.46
#